data_41f2ea2cb19ed77bd433ad98468065bd
#
_entry.id   41f2ea2cb19ed77bd433ad98468065bd
#
_cell.length_a   1.000
_cell.length_b   1.000
_cell.length_c   1.000
_cell.angle_alpha   90.00
_cell.angle_beta   90.00
_cell.angle_gamma   90.00
#
_symmetry.space_group_name_H-M   'P 1'
#
loop_
_entity.id
_entity.type
_entity.pdbx_description
1 polymer ?
#
loop_
_entity_poly.entity_id
_entity_poly.type
_entity_poly.pdbx_seq_one_letter_code
_entity_poly.pdbx_strand_id
1 'polypeptide(L)'
;RIMHQLADNDICVLASMEKSGAEDVALATGALLIDHVDSIDDTTLGKFESMTVETFDSAEGLRDRLYLNVGEDSGLTTIDVSGGGGATSEEFIRGLYDALNSVAKSIESGYALCGGGNSHITVALQLKEYAESISGRERLAVEGFARALESIPATLVSNSGNNMLDGLLELRSQIRLGGQNSGININGKVGTLEDVWECTDTVLHALEAACETACGLLRVDQVISARGD
;
A
#
# COMPACT_ATOMS: atom_id res chain seq x y z
N ARG A 1 19.82 -37.43 -7.69
CA ARG A 1 20.28 -38.25 -8.86
C ARG A 1 19.96 -37.52 -10.17
N ILE A 2 18.72 -37.07 -10.41
CA ILE A 2 18.36 -36.32 -11.63
C ILE A 2 19.17 -35.03 -11.76
N MET A 3 19.30 -34.24 -10.69
CA MET A 3 20.05 -32.97 -10.69
C MET A 3 21.52 -33.15 -11.09
N HIS A 4 22.18 -34.24 -10.64
CA HIS A 4 23.55 -34.54 -11.06
C HIS A 4 23.63 -34.86 -12.55
N GLN A 5 22.65 -35.63 -13.06
CA GLN A 5 22.62 -35.97 -14.49
C GLN A 5 22.39 -34.73 -15.37
N LEU A 6 21.60 -33.77 -14.91
CA LEU A 6 21.40 -32.50 -15.62
C LEU A 6 22.64 -31.62 -15.57
N ALA A 7 23.28 -31.51 -14.39
CA ALA A 7 24.54 -30.79 -14.23
C ALA A 7 25.69 -31.39 -15.07
N ASP A 8 25.76 -32.74 -15.18
CA ASP A 8 26.74 -33.43 -16.03
C ASP A 8 26.56 -33.13 -17.53
N ASN A 9 25.40 -32.59 -17.91
CA ASN A 9 25.07 -32.14 -19.27
C ASN A 9 25.00 -30.61 -19.42
N ASP A 10 25.66 -29.88 -18.53
CA ASP A 10 25.72 -28.41 -18.51
C ASP A 10 24.34 -27.71 -18.40
N ILE A 11 23.35 -28.41 -17.81
CA ILE A 11 22.02 -27.87 -17.57
C ILE A 11 21.95 -27.33 -16.12
N CYS A 12 21.75 -26.02 -15.98
CA CYS A 12 21.52 -25.40 -14.69
C CYS A 12 20.14 -25.77 -14.15
N VAL A 13 20.07 -26.17 -12.88
CA VAL A 13 18.84 -26.61 -12.23
C VAL A 13 18.60 -25.81 -10.96
N LEU A 14 17.47 -25.11 -10.90
CA LEU A 14 16.93 -24.49 -9.70
C LEU A 14 15.92 -25.46 -9.08
N ALA A 15 16.26 -26.03 -7.93
CA ALA A 15 15.38 -26.91 -7.20
C ALA A 15 14.64 -26.15 -6.08
N SER A 16 13.47 -26.64 -5.72
CA SER A 16 12.68 -26.12 -4.59
C SER A 16 12.23 -24.67 -4.75
N MET A 17 12.00 -24.22 -5.98
CA MET A 17 11.39 -22.94 -6.26
C MET A 17 9.91 -22.97 -5.87
N GLU A 18 9.42 -21.89 -5.24
CA GLU A 18 7.99 -21.71 -5.02
C GLU A 18 7.25 -21.58 -6.35
N LYS A 19 5.98 -22.00 -6.36
CA LYS A 19 5.17 -21.98 -7.60
C LYS A 19 5.05 -20.57 -8.18
N SER A 20 4.83 -19.56 -7.35
CA SER A 20 4.78 -18.15 -7.75
C SER A 20 6.07 -17.71 -8.45
N GLY A 21 7.23 -18.04 -7.88
CA GLY A 21 8.51 -17.73 -8.51
C GLY A 21 8.72 -18.41 -9.85
N ALA A 22 8.23 -19.64 -10.01
CA ALA A 22 8.27 -20.34 -11.29
C ALA A 22 7.32 -19.69 -12.32
N GLU A 23 6.14 -19.25 -11.89
CA GLU A 23 5.18 -18.49 -12.72
C GLU A 23 5.78 -17.15 -13.18
N ASP A 24 6.47 -16.43 -12.29
CA ASP A 24 7.16 -15.19 -12.61
C ASP A 24 8.27 -15.38 -13.64
N VAL A 25 9.10 -16.42 -13.46
CA VAL A 25 10.16 -16.76 -14.43
C VAL A 25 9.54 -17.14 -15.78
N ALA A 26 8.49 -17.93 -15.78
CA ALA A 26 7.78 -18.31 -17.00
C ALA A 26 7.22 -17.07 -17.73
N LEU A 27 6.59 -16.16 -16.99
CA LEU A 27 6.06 -14.91 -17.54
C LEU A 27 7.18 -14.04 -18.14
N ALA A 28 8.28 -13.87 -17.41
CA ALA A 28 9.38 -13.02 -17.81
C ALA A 28 10.14 -13.56 -19.04
N THR A 29 10.29 -14.88 -19.14
CA THR A 29 11.05 -15.53 -20.21
C THR A 29 10.18 -15.97 -21.40
N GLY A 30 8.86 -15.99 -21.26
CA GLY A 30 7.94 -16.56 -22.23
C GLY A 30 7.91 -18.10 -22.21
N ALA A 31 8.49 -18.74 -21.18
CA ALA A 31 8.43 -20.20 -21.01
C ALA A 31 7.03 -20.65 -20.57
N LEU A 32 6.70 -21.92 -20.84
CA LEU A 32 5.49 -22.54 -20.31
C LEU A 32 5.83 -23.49 -19.15
N LEU A 33 5.02 -23.42 -18.10
CA LEU A 33 5.10 -24.39 -17.02
C LEU A 33 4.49 -25.72 -17.51
N ILE A 34 5.24 -26.79 -17.35
CA ILE A 34 4.84 -28.13 -17.78
C ILE A 34 4.89 -29.10 -16.60
N ASP A 35 3.99 -30.05 -16.59
CA ASP A 35 3.92 -31.10 -15.56
C ASP A 35 4.73 -32.35 -15.91
N HIS A 36 5.01 -32.57 -17.18
CA HIS A 36 5.68 -33.76 -17.68
C HIS A 36 6.84 -33.44 -18.62
N VAL A 37 7.97 -34.13 -18.45
CA VAL A 37 9.17 -33.97 -19.28
C VAL A 37 8.90 -34.27 -20.78
N ASP A 38 7.98 -35.16 -21.06
CA ASP A 38 7.61 -35.50 -22.44
C ASP A 38 6.88 -34.38 -23.18
N SER A 39 6.48 -33.34 -22.46
CA SER A 39 5.81 -32.16 -23.02
C SER A 39 6.80 -31.04 -23.39
N ILE A 40 8.10 -31.27 -23.27
CA ILE A 40 9.13 -30.29 -23.64
C ILE A 40 9.26 -30.23 -25.15
N ASP A 41 9.02 -29.08 -25.72
CA ASP A 41 9.29 -28.77 -27.12
C ASP A 41 9.78 -27.33 -27.28
N ASP A 42 10.14 -26.93 -28.48
CA ASP A 42 10.65 -25.58 -28.76
C ASP A 42 9.64 -24.46 -28.41
N THR A 43 8.35 -24.78 -28.30
CA THR A 43 7.30 -23.80 -27.96
C THR A 43 7.13 -23.62 -26.46
N THR A 44 7.63 -24.53 -25.64
CA THR A 44 7.58 -24.46 -24.18
C THR A 44 8.80 -23.78 -23.58
N LEU A 45 9.86 -23.60 -24.38
CA LEU A 45 11.10 -22.97 -23.94
C LEU A 45 11.00 -21.44 -23.93
N GLY A 46 11.45 -20.84 -22.83
CA GLY A 46 11.61 -19.37 -22.72
C GLY A 46 12.98 -18.90 -23.23
N LYS A 47 13.15 -17.58 -23.23
CA LYS A 47 14.40 -16.91 -23.62
C LYS A 47 14.84 -15.93 -22.56
N PHE A 48 16.14 -15.80 -22.38
CA PHE A 48 16.78 -14.77 -21.53
C PHE A 48 18.09 -14.32 -22.17
N GLU A 49 18.54 -13.14 -21.83
CA GLU A 49 19.80 -12.57 -22.40
C GLU A 49 21.03 -13.07 -21.69
N SER A 50 21.00 -13.10 -20.36
CA SER A 50 22.12 -13.58 -19.56
C SER A 50 21.66 -14.11 -18.21
N MET A 51 22.50 -14.98 -17.64
CA MET A 51 22.30 -15.59 -16.33
C MET A 51 23.59 -15.45 -15.53
N THR A 52 23.50 -14.95 -14.31
CA THR A 52 24.63 -14.87 -13.39
C THR A 52 24.25 -15.44 -12.03
N VAL A 53 25.21 -16.08 -11.37
CA VAL A 53 25.04 -16.61 -10.02
C VAL A 53 25.99 -15.84 -9.11
N GLU A 54 25.46 -15.27 -8.05
CA GLU A 54 26.23 -14.61 -7.00
C GLU A 54 26.06 -15.35 -5.68
N THR A 55 27.19 -15.69 -5.07
CA THR A 55 27.20 -16.27 -3.73
C THR A 55 27.34 -15.15 -2.71
N PHE A 56 26.42 -15.08 -1.76
CA PHE A 56 26.44 -14.08 -0.68
C PHE A 56 26.38 -14.76 0.69
N ASP A 57 26.91 -14.08 1.69
CA ASP A 57 26.89 -14.53 3.08
C ASP A 57 25.60 -14.05 3.74
N SER A 58 24.80 -15.00 4.22
CA SER A 58 23.55 -14.74 4.94
C SER A 58 23.66 -15.19 6.40
N ALA A 59 22.74 -14.76 7.24
CA ALA A 59 22.66 -15.21 8.65
C ALA A 59 22.56 -16.73 8.81
N GLU A 60 22.16 -17.44 7.75
CA GLU A 60 22.01 -18.89 7.72
C GLU A 60 23.16 -19.60 6.96
N GLY A 61 24.19 -18.85 6.54
CA GLY A 61 25.35 -19.32 5.80
C GLY A 61 25.39 -18.82 4.35
N LEU A 62 26.33 -19.37 3.58
CA LEU A 62 26.49 -19.04 2.17
C LEU A 62 25.27 -19.50 1.36
N ARG A 63 24.71 -18.57 0.59
CA ARG A 63 23.59 -18.81 -0.32
C ARG A 63 23.92 -18.31 -1.72
N ASP A 64 23.42 -19.02 -2.72
CA ASP A 64 23.52 -18.63 -4.11
C ASP A 64 22.25 -17.90 -4.53
N ARG A 65 22.40 -16.79 -5.23
CA ARG A 65 21.32 -16.05 -5.87
C ARG A 65 21.55 -16.07 -7.38
N LEU A 66 20.51 -16.46 -8.09
CA LEU A 66 20.50 -16.45 -9.54
C LEU A 66 19.85 -15.16 -10.04
N TYR A 67 20.56 -14.46 -10.93
CA TYR A 67 20.02 -13.32 -11.65
C TYR A 67 19.79 -13.71 -13.10
N LEU A 68 18.55 -13.54 -13.57
CA LEU A 68 18.16 -13.70 -14.97
C LEU A 68 17.93 -12.32 -15.58
N ASN A 69 18.71 -11.96 -16.60
CA ASN A 69 18.44 -10.80 -17.41
C ASN A 69 17.57 -11.24 -18.60
N VAL A 70 16.34 -10.77 -18.63
CA VAL A 70 15.32 -11.14 -19.64
C VAL A 70 15.03 -10.02 -20.63
N GLY A 71 15.75 -8.91 -20.54
CA GLY A 71 15.54 -7.72 -21.37
C GLY A 71 14.44 -6.79 -20.86
N GLU A 72 14.35 -5.62 -21.49
CA GLU A 72 13.46 -4.53 -21.08
C GLU A 72 11.97 -4.84 -21.32
N ASP A 73 11.67 -5.72 -22.26
CA ASP A 73 10.29 -6.05 -22.69
C ASP A 73 9.62 -7.14 -21.86
N SER A 74 10.28 -7.63 -20.81
CA SER A 74 9.77 -8.76 -20.01
C SER A 74 8.49 -8.46 -19.21
N GLY A 75 8.19 -7.18 -18.98
CA GLY A 75 7.04 -6.77 -18.15
C GLY A 75 7.16 -7.12 -16.67
N LEU A 76 8.30 -7.68 -16.23
CA LEU A 76 8.58 -8.05 -14.84
C LEU A 76 9.83 -7.34 -14.33
N THR A 77 9.74 -6.75 -13.15
CA THR A 77 10.87 -6.16 -12.44
C THR A 77 10.92 -6.71 -11.03
N THR A 78 12.08 -7.23 -10.64
CA THR A 78 12.32 -7.69 -9.28
C THR A 78 13.02 -6.60 -8.48
N ILE A 79 12.46 -6.25 -7.32
CA ILE A 79 13.08 -5.33 -6.36
C ILE A 79 13.68 -6.15 -5.23
N ASP A 80 14.99 -6.15 -5.13
CA ASP A 80 15.69 -6.84 -4.04
C ASP A 80 15.90 -5.89 -2.86
N VAL A 81 15.32 -6.27 -1.71
CA VAL A 81 15.44 -5.52 -0.46
C VAL A 81 16.42 -6.23 0.46
N SER A 82 17.58 -5.62 0.67
CA SER A 82 18.61 -6.12 1.56
C SER A 82 18.90 -5.16 2.71
N GLY A 83 19.39 -5.65 3.84
CA GLY A 83 19.74 -4.85 5.02
C GLY A 83 19.17 -5.43 6.32
N GLY A 84 19.27 -4.74 7.39
CA GLY A 84 18.76 -4.92 8.76
C GLY A 84 18.20 -6.26 9.27
N GLY A 85 17.91 -7.21 8.40
CA GLY A 85 17.41 -8.55 8.67
C GLY A 85 16.01 -8.62 9.31
N GLY A 86 15.30 -9.74 9.14
CA GLY A 86 14.06 -10.09 9.83
C GLY A 86 12.96 -9.02 9.70
N ALA A 87 12.38 -8.63 10.82
CA ALA A 87 11.22 -7.75 10.90
C ALA A 87 11.40 -6.38 10.21
N THR A 88 12.62 -5.84 10.18
CA THR A 88 12.89 -4.54 9.52
C THR A 88 12.75 -4.64 8.00
N SER A 89 13.28 -5.71 7.41
CA SER A 89 13.17 -5.94 5.96
C SER A 89 11.72 -6.24 5.56
N GLU A 90 10.99 -7.01 6.36
CA GLU A 90 9.57 -7.32 6.12
C GLU A 90 8.71 -6.05 6.18
N GLU A 91 8.97 -5.17 7.13
CA GLU A 91 8.25 -3.89 7.24
C GLU A 91 8.56 -2.96 6.07
N PHE A 92 9.83 -2.93 5.64
CA PHE A 92 10.21 -2.15 4.46
C PHE A 92 9.53 -2.68 3.18
N ILE A 93 9.50 -4.01 2.99
CA ILE A 93 8.81 -4.63 1.85
C ILE A 93 7.32 -4.27 1.86
N ARG A 94 6.67 -4.33 3.02
CA ARG A 94 5.26 -3.94 3.17
C ARG A 94 5.04 -2.48 2.79
N GLY A 95 5.86 -1.56 3.33
CA GLY A 95 5.77 -0.14 3.00
C GLY A 95 6.02 0.14 1.52
N LEU A 96 6.97 -0.58 0.90
CA LEU A 96 7.22 -0.47 -0.54
C LEU A 96 6.01 -0.94 -1.37
N TYR A 97 5.39 -2.04 -0.96
CA TYR A 97 4.18 -2.57 -1.61
C TYR A 97 3.03 -1.56 -1.54
N ASP A 98 2.81 -0.98 -0.37
CA ASP A 98 1.77 0.04 -0.15
C ASP A 98 2.03 1.29 -1.00
N ALA A 99 3.29 1.74 -1.07
CA ALA A 99 3.68 2.89 -1.89
C ALA A 99 3.46 2.62 -3.39
N LEU A 100 3.90 1.47 -3.90
CA LEU A 100 3.72 1.09 -5.30
C LEU A 100 2.23 0.99 -5.66
N ASN A 101 1.41 0.35 -4.83
CA ASN A 101 -0.02 0.25 -5.06
C ASN A 101 -0.71 1.62 -5.02
N SER A 102 -0.34 2.50 -4.09
CA SER A 102 -0.90 3.86 -4.01
C SER A 102 -0.58 4.67 -5.26
N VAL A 103 0.65 4.60 -5.76
CA VAL A 103 1.06 5.27 -6.99
C VAL A 103 0.32 4.68 -8.20
N ALA A 104 0.27 3.34 -8.32
CA ALA A 104 -0.42 2.68 -9.43
C ALA A 104 -1.89 3.08 -9.48
N LYS A 105 -2.59 3.03 -8.34
CA LYS A 105 -3.99 3.45 -8.25
C LYS A 105 -4.20 4.93 -8.57
N SER A 106 -3.29 5.80 -8.13
CA SER A 106 -3.36 7.24 -8.46
C SER A 106 -3.16 7.50 -9.96
N ILE A 107 -2.30 6.73 -10.61
CA ILE A 107 -2.11 6.80 -12.08
C ILE A 107 -3.34 6.28 -12.82
N GLU A 108 -3.91 5.15 -12.39
CA GLU A 108 -5.12 4.56 -12.98
C GLU A 108 -6.33 5.49 -12.86
N SER A 109 -6.55 6.07 -11.68
CA SER A 109 -7.69 6.97 -11.42
C SER A 109 -7.49 8.36 -12.04
N GLY A 110 -6.24 8.81 -12.20
CA GLY A 110 -5.87 10.16 -12.66
C GLY A 110 -6.09 11.25 -11.60
N TYR A 111 -6.32 10.89 -10.35
CA TYR A 111 -6.58 11.81 -9.24
C TYR A 111 -5.71 11.51 -8.02
N ALA A 112 -5.32 12.56 -7.33
CA ALA A 112 -4.69 12.50 -6.02
C ALA A 112 -5.25 13.62 -5.13
N LEU A 113 -5.32 13.38 -3.83
CA LEU A 113 -5.76 14.34 -2.82
C LEU A 113 -4.55 14.94 -2.12
N CYS A 114 -4.69 16.19 -1.66
CA CYS A 114 -3.69 16.77 -0.76
C CYS A 114 -3.71 16.04 0.58
N GLY A 115 -2.53 15.63 1.04
CA GLY A 115 -2.35 14.90 2.28
C GLY A 115 -2.31 15.79 3.52
N GLY A 116 -1.83 15.22 4.62
CA GLY A 116 -1.74 15.94 5.90
C GLY A 116 -3.09 16.36 6.47
N GLY A 117 -4.15 15.62 6.14
CA GLY A 117 -5.52 15.91 6.59
C GLY A 117 -6.21 17.06 5.86
N ASN A 118 -5.60 17.63 4.81
CA ASN A 118 -6.18 18.71 4.01
C ASN A 118 -7.54 18.32 3.40
N SER A 119 -7.59 17.21 2.68
CA SER A 119 -8.80 16.71 2.04
C SER A 119 -9.94 16.52 3.05
N HIS A 120 -9.63 15.92 4.20
CA HIS A 120 -10.58 15.65 5.26
C HIS A 120 -11.18 16.95 5.86
N ILE A 121 -10.32 17.95 6.15
CA ILE A 121 -10.81 19.21 6.73
C ILE A 121 -11.57 20.04 5.69
N THR A 122 -11.15 20.00 4.42
CA THR A 122 -11.85 20.69 3.34
C THR A 122 -13.28 20.18 3.21
N VAL A 123 -13.47 18.86 3.15
CA VAL A 123 -14.79 18.22 3.10
C VAL A 123 -15.59 18.51 4.38
N ALA A 124 -14.93 18.44 5.56
CA ALA A 124 -15.60 18.73 6.83
C ALA A 124 -16.14 20.18 6.90
N LEU A 125 -15.42 21.15 6.35
CA LEU A 125 -15.88 22.55 6.29
C LEU A 125 -17.08 22.68 5.35
N GLN A 126 -17.04 22.08 4.18
CA GLN A 126 -18.17 22.05 3.23
C GLN A 126 -19.42 21.37 3.81
N LEU A 127 -19.23 20.27 4.53
CA LEU A 127 -20.35 19.58 5.21
C LEU A 127 -20.96 20.41 6.31
N LYS A 128 -20.18 21.22 7.04
CA LYS A 128 -20.71 22.15 8.05
C LYS A 128 -21.58 23.25 7.42
N GLU A 129 -21.12 23.80 6.29
CA GLU A 129 -21.91 24.77 5.54
C GLU A 129 -23.20 24.13 4.98
N TYR A 130 -23.10 22.92 4.43
CA TYR A 130 -24.26 22.18 3.96
C TYR A 130 -25.25 21.88 5.09
N ALA A 131 -24.77 21.52 6.29
CA ALA A 131 -25.59 21.27 7.47
C ALA A 131 -26.46 22.47 7.87
N GLU A 132 -25.99 23.71 7.60
CA GLU A 132 -26.79 24.92 7.87
C GLU A 132 -28.04 25.00 6.97
N SER A 133 -28.02 24.38 5.79
CA SER A 133 -29.14 24.32 4.87
C SER A 133 -30.17 23.23 5.23
N ILE A 134 -29.82 22.30 6.10
CA ILE A 134 -30.67 21.17 6.50
C ILE A 134 -31.44 21.51 7.77
N SER A 135 -32.74 21.24 7.77
CA SER A 135 -33.62 21.35 8.94
C SER A 135 -33.83 19.97 9.59
N GLY A 136 -33.98 19.96 10.92
CA GLY A 136 -34.31 18.74 11.64
C GLY A 136 -33.13 17.94 12.14
N ARG A 137 -33.40 16.66 12.45
CA ARG A 137 -32.38 15.77 13.09
C ARG A 137 -31.28 15.33 12.16
N GLU A 138 -31.53 15.30 10.87
CA GLU A 138 -30.55 14.92 9.83
C GLU A 138 -29.34 15.85 9.85
N ARG A 139 -29.52 17.12 10.19
CA ARG A 139 -28.44 18.06 10.40
C ARG A 139 -27.39 17.55 11.40
N LEU A 140 -27.83 16.96 12.51
CA LEU A 140 -26.93 16.43 13.54
C LEU A 140 -26.04 15.29 13.02
N ALA A 141 -26.57 14.46 12.10
CA ALA A 141 -25.80 13.40 11.48
C ALA A 141 -24.70 13.96 10.56
N VAL A 142 -25.04 14.98 9.75
CA VAL A 142 -24.07 15.65 8.87
C VAL A 142 -22.96 16.35 9.67
N GLU A 143 -23.34 17.07 10.73
CA GLU A 143 -22.38 17.69 11.65
C GLU A 143 -21.52 16.64 12.38
N GLY A 144 -22.10 15.48 12.73
CA GLY A 144 -21.39 14.36 13.33
C GLY A 144 -20.33 13.79 12.40
N PHE A 145 -20.68 13.57 11.14
CA PHE A 145 -19.78 13.11 10.12
C PHE A 145 -18.63 14.11 9.85
N ALA A 146 -18.97 15.39 9.75
CA ALA A 146 -17.96 16.44 9.61
C ALA A 146 -16.96 16.45 10.78
N ARG A 147 -17.42 16.25 12.03
CA ARG A 147 -16.54 16.11 13.20
C ARG A 147 -15.67 14.86 13.13
N ALA A 148 -16.19 13.74 12.62
CA ALA A 148 -15.42 12.52 12.43
C ALA A 148 -14.27 12.72 11.43
N LEU A 149 -14.51 13.42 10.33
CA LEU A 149 -13.45 13.78 9.37
C LEU A 149 -12.36 14.65 10.01
N GLU A 150 -12.73 15.60 10.84
CA GLU A 150 -11.78 16.48 11.56
C GLU A 150 -10.92 15.73 12.58
N SER A 151 -11.34 14.55 13.03
CA SER A 151 -10.54 13.75 13.95
C SER A 151 -9.21 13.26 13.33
N ILE A 152 -9.16 13.11 12.00
CA ILE A 152 -7.94 12.65 11.29
C ILE A 152 -6.82 13.68 11.40
N PRO A 153 -6.96 14.95 10.93
CA PRO A 153 -5.92 15.96 11.12
C PRO A 153 -5.65 16.25 12.60
N ALA A 154 -6.67 16.20 13.47
CA ALA A 154 -6.48 16.38 14.90
C ALA A 154 -5.55 15.30 15.49
N THR A 155 -5.70 14.05 15.06
CA THR A 155 -4.83 12.95 15.48
C THR A 155 -3.40 13.13 14.98
N LEU A 156 -3.21 13.61 13.75
CA LEU A 156 -1.87 13.93 13.21
C LEU A 156 -1.14 14.96 14.09
N VAL A 157 -1.84 16.02 14.52
CA VAL A 157 -1.29 17.02 15.45
C VAL A 157 -0.93 16.37 16.79
N SER A 158 -1.82 15.58 17.35
CA SER A 158 -1.63 14.90 18.65
C SER A 158 -0.44 13.94 18.64
N ASN A 159 -0.29 13.14 17.56
CA ASN A 159 0.81 12.19 17.42
C ASN A 159 2.19 12.86 17.42
N SER A 160 2.25 14.13 17.07
CA SER A 160 3.46 14.93 17.12
C SER A 160 3.66 15.67 18.46
N GLY A 161 2.82 15.38 19.45
CA GLY A 161 2.90 16.00 20.79
C GLY A 161 2.40 17.44 20.86
N ASN A 162 1.75 17.96 19.82
CA ASN A 162 1.20 19.31 19.78
C ASN A 162 -0.26 19.35 20.26
N ASN A 163 -0.76 20.57 20.54
CA ASN A 163 -2.14 20.76 20.94
C ASN A 163 -3.09 20.56 19.75
N MET A 164 -3.94 19.54 19.87
CA MET A 164 -4.91 19.12 18.85
C MET A 164 -5.84 20.26 18.41
N LEU A 165 -6.35 21.03 19.39
CA LEU A 165 -7.32 22.09 19.14
C LEU A 165 -6.68 23.25 18.38
N ASP A 166 -5.49 23.66 18.81
CA ASP A 166 -4.78 24.77 18.18
C ASP A 166 -4.41 24.44 16.73
N GLY A 167 -3.87 23.26 16.48
CA GLY A 167 -3.53 22.81 15.14
C GLY A 167 -4.76 22.69 14.22
N LEU A 168 -5.88 22.17 14.74
CA LEU A 168 -7.13 22.08 13.98
C LEU A 168 -7.70 23.46 13.62
N LEU A 169 -7.69 24.41 14.56
CA LEU A 169 -8.17 25.76 14.32
C LEU A 169 -7.31 26.50 13.30
N GLU A 170 -5.99 26.33 13.39
CA GLU A 170 -5.05 26.91 12.44
C GLU A 170 -5.26 26.32 11.03
N LEU A 171 -5.38 25.00 10.89
CA LEU A 171 -5.62 24.36 9.60
C LEU A 171 -6.94 24.81 8.95
N ARG A 172 -8.03 24.89 9.73
CA ARG A 172 -9.31 25.44 9.25
C ARG A 172 -9.16 26.88 8.75
N SER A 173 -8.40 27.70 9.46
CA SER A 173 -8.15 29.08 9.08
C SER A 173 -7.39 29.17 7.77
N GLN A 174 -6.31 28.39 7.63
CA GLN A 174 -5.50 28.38 6.42
C GLN A 174 -6.29 27.94 5.18
N ILE A 175 -7.11 26.90 5.31
CA ILE A 175 -7.93 26.41 4.19
C ILE A 175 -9.00 27.44 3.80
N ARG A 176 -9.66 28.09 4.77
CA ARG A 176 -10.64 29.13 4.48
C ARG A 176 -10.03 30.37 3.80
N LEU A 177 -8.75 30.65 4.04
CA LEU A 177 -8.00 31.73 3.38
C LEU A 177 -7.50 31.34 1.97
N GLY A 178 -7.85 30.15 1.47
CA GLY A 178 -7.48 29.70 0.13
C GLY A 178 -6.16 28.92 0.08
N GLY A 179 -5.67 28.44 1.22
CA GLY A 179 -4.49 27.55 1.29
C GLY A 179 -4.79 26.14 0.78
N GLN A 180 -4.84 25.97 -0.54
CA GLN A 180 -5.23 24.70 -1.18
C GLN A 180 -4.37 23.51 -0.78
N ASN A 181 -3.08 23.72 -0.51
CA ASN A 181 -2.13 22.68 -0.13
C ASN A 181 -1.73 22.76 1.36
N SER A 182 -2.55 23.39 2.20
CA SER A 182 -2.26 23.46 3.64
C SER A 182 -2.61 22.15 4.33
N GLY A 183 -1.71 21.63 5.13
CA GLY A 183 -1.91 20.36 5.87
C GLY A 183 -1.00 20.29 7.11
N ILE A 184 -1.10 19.19 7.83
CA ILE A 184 -0.26 18.90 8.99
C ILE A 184 1.02 18.23 8.52
N ASN A 185 2.16 18.84 8.78
CA ASN A 185 3.47 18.28 8.45
C ASN A 185 3.94 17.24 9.48
N ILE A 186 5.10 16.61 9.23
CA ILE A 186 5.68 15.58 10.11
C ILE A 186 5.97 16.07 11.55
N ASN A 187 6.07 17.40 11.77
CA ASN A 187 6.28 17.98 13.08
C ASN A 187 4.95 18.38 13.76
N GLY A 188 3.82 18.00 13.18
CA GLY A 188 2.48 18.32 13.68
C GLY A 188 2.08 19.78 13.57
N LYS A 189 2.75 20.55 12.72
CA LYS A 189 2.45 21.96 12.47
C LYS A 189 1.72 22.14 11.15
N VAL A 190 0.85 23.13 11.10
CA VAL A 190 0.18 23.54 9.87
C VAL A 190 1.19 24.24 8.95
N GLY A 191 1.12 23.92 7.67
CA GLY A 191 1.95 24.54 6.64
C GLY A 191 1.56 24.09 5.25
N THR A 192 2.17 24.70 4.24
CA THR A 192 2.01 24.25 2.84
C THR A 192 2.78 22.95 2.64
N LEU A 193 2.09 21.94 2.09
CA LEU A 193 2.65 20.63 1.75
C LEU A 193 2.72 20.51 0.23
N GLU A 194 3.93 20.55 -0.33
CA GLU A 194 4.11 20.51 -1.79
C GLU A 194 4.12 19.09 -2.35
N ASP A 195 4.66 18.13 -1.58
CA ASP A 195 4.92 16.76 -2.03
C ASP A 195 4.22 15.67 -1.20
N VAL A 196 3.11 16.02 -0.53
CA VAL A 196 2.35 15.06 0.27
C VAL A 196 0.97 14.84 -0.35
N TRP A 197 0.83 13.68 -0.98
CA TRP A 197 -0.37 13.29 -1.70
C TRP A 197 -0.94 11.98 -1.14
N GLU A 198 -2.25 11.84 -1.22
CA GLU A 198 -3.00 10.66 -0.81
C GLU A 198 -3.71 10.07 -2.03
N CYS A 199 -3.72 8.74 -2.14
CA CYS A 199 -4.48 8.05 -3.16
C CYS A 199 -5.98 8.25 -2.91
N THR A 200 -6.69 8.82 -3.88
CA THR A 200 -8.11 9.13 -3.78
C THR A 200 -8.94 7.90 -3.47
N ASP A 201 -8.69 6.78 -4.17
CA ASP A 201 -9.44 5.54 -4.00
C ASP A 201 -9.27 4.96 -2.59
N THR A 202 -8.05 5.04 -2.04
CA THR A 202 -7.75 4.57 -0.68
C THR A 202 -8.54 5.38 0.36
N VAL A 203 -8.57 6.72 0.21
CA VAL A 203 -9.32 7.60 1.13
C VAL A 203 -10.82 7.34 1.03
N LEU A 204 -11.37 7.24 -0.18
CA LEU A 204 -12.79 6.95 -0.39
C LEU A 204 -13.19 5.60 0.21
N HIS A 205 -12.44 4.54 -0.08
CA HIS A 205 -12.67 3.21 0.49
C HIS A 205 -12.61 3.19 2.02
N ALA A 206 -11.65 3.92 2.61
CA ALA A 206 -11.54 4.02 4.06
C ALA A 206 -12.77 4.70 4.67
N LEU A 207 -13.28 5.76 4.05
CA LEU A 207 -14.48 6.46 4.51
C LEU A 207 -15.74 5.61 4.35
N GLU A 208 -15.89 4.90 3.23
CA GLU A 208 -17.01 3.98 2.99
C GLU A 208 -17.02 2.84 4.01
N ALA A 209 -15.91 2.15 4.18
CA ALA A 209 -15.77 1.06 5.14
C ALA A 209 -16.02 1.52 6.59
N ALA A 210 -15.52 2.69 6.97
CA ALA A 210 -15.75 3.27 8.29
C ALA A 210 -17.24 3.60 8.50
N CYS A 211 -17.90 4.17 7.49
CA CYS A 211 -19.32 4.48 7.52
C CYS A 211 -20.19 3.22 7.66
N GLU A 212 -19.92 2.20 6.83
CA GLU A 212 -20.63 0.91 6.89
C GLU A 212 -20.45 0.24 8.25
N THR A 213 -19.23 0.23 8.77
CA THR A 213 -18.92 -0.34 10.10
C THR A 213 -19.65 0.41 11.21
N ALA A 214 -19.62 1.74 11.19
CA ALA A 214 -20.32 2.57 12.16
C ALA A 214 -21.84 2.33 12.10
N CYS A 215 -22.42 2.28 10.91
CA CYS A 215 -23.85 1.96 10.72
C CYS A 215 -24.18 0.54 11.22
N GLY A 216 -23.27 -0.42 11.01
CA GLY A 216 -23.40 -1.78 11.53
C GLY A 216 -23.44 -1.80 13.06
N LEU A 217 -22.50 -1.11 13.69
CA LEU A 217 -22.41 -1.01 15.15
C LEU A 217 -23.65 -0.32 15.77
N LEU A 218 -24.15 0.74 15.12
CA LEU A 218 -25.35 1.46 15.58
C LEU A 218 -26.64 0.61 15.52
N ARG A 219 -26.64 -0.49 14.77
CA ARG A 219 -27.79 -1.42 14.68
C ARG A 219 -27.73 -2.52 15.75
N VAL A 220 -26.64 -2.60 16.53
CA VAL A 220 -26.51 -3.61 17.57
C VAL A 220 -27.28 -3.16 18.82
N ASP A 221 -28.35 -3.86 19.14
CA ASP A 221 -29.17 -3.57 20.34
C ASP A 221 -28.61 -4.20 21.60
N GLN A 222 -27.97 -5.37 21.50
CA GLN A 222 -27.49 -6.11 22.65
C GLN A 222 -26.24 -6.95 22.32
N VAL A 223 -25.25 -6.93 23.20
CA VAL A 223 -24.07 -7.80 23.15
C VAL A 223 -24.14 -8.82 24.29
N ILE A 224 -24.16 -10.11 23.93
CA ILE A 224 -24.15 -11.21 24.88
C ILE A 224 -22.72 -11.75 24.96
N SER A 225 -22.11 -11.65 26.13
CA SER A 225 -20.82 -12.29 26.42
C SER A 225 -21.06 -13.68 27.01
N ALA A 226 -20.67 -14.73 26.27
CA ALA A 226 -20.58 -16.07 26.84
C ALA A 226 -19.23 -16.21 27.59
N ARG A 227 -19.25 -16.51 28.89
CA ARG A 227 -18.06 -17.02 29.58
C ARG A 227 -17.84 -18.45 29.04
N GLY A 228 -16.76 -18.66 28.32
CA GLY A 228 -16.25 -20.01 28.10
C GLY A 228 -15.76 -20.56 29.44
N ASP A 229 -16.24 -21.72 29.84
CA ASP A 229 -15.71 -22.52 30.92
C ASP A 229 -14.31 -23.05 30.61
#